data_bc3184d6131167444c28bbb45a54ec0b
#
_entry.id   bc3184d6131167444c28bbb45a54ec0b
#
_cell.length_a   1.000
_cell.length_b   1.000
_cell.length_c   1.000
_cell.angle_alpha   90.00
_cell.angle_beta   90.00
_cell.angle_gamma   90.00
#
_symmetry.space_group_name_H-M   'P 1'
#
loop_
_entity.id
_entity.type
_entity.pdbx_description
1 polymer ?
#
loop_
_entity_poly.entity_id
_entity_poly.type
_entity_poly.pdbx_seq_one_letter_code
_entity_poly.pdbx_strand_id
1 'polypeptide(L)'
;MKMGVLSNLEPKKVFYYFEEITKIPHGSGNVEQISDFLVDFAKAHKLFYIQDAMKNVIMVKEATPGYENEPVVILQGHMDMVAVQTPDCTMDMKTEGLKVGIDGDSVYAENTSLGGDDGIAVAYALALLDSEDIRHPRLEVIITVDEEVGMDGAREIDLSMLQGHRMINLDSEDEGIFLTSCAGGARVNCRFPMKKQELTGVHYEVEVSGLLGGHSGGEIHKERGNSNCILGRLLWKLSEKIPVGLVSADGGLADNAIPRQTKAVVVVEEKDAESLEQQVAALAAELGDELATKDPDVKVTAKRLADTAETITCAAPEATKRVAAFLQATPNGVQAMSADMPGLVQTSLNLGILKADVEVLRAEYSVRSSVESEKDNLIAKLSALVELTGGDYVVTGDYPGWKYRVHSPLREKMVKLYAEMYGTEPKVEAIHAGLECGLLGSKITDLDCVSMGPDMKDIHTTEETLSISSTKRVWEYLVRVLETKD
;
A
#
# COMPACT_ATOMS: atom_id res chain seq x y z
N MET A 1 41.97 -5.23 -2.10
CA MET A 1 40.62 -4.64 -2.13
C MET A 1 40.52 -3.64 -0.99
N LYS A 2 39.97 -2.44 -1.21
CA LYS A 2 39.56 -1.59 -0.06
C LYS A 2 38.54 -2.37 0.75
N MET A 3 38.69 -2.45 2.05
CA MET A 3 37.63 -3.01 2.90
C MET A 3 36.38 -2.15 2.74
N GLY A 4 35.22 -2.78 2.55
CA GLY A 4 33.96 -2.07 2.46
C GLY A 4 33.59 -1.37 3.76
N VAL A 5 32.67 -0.43 3.71
CA VAL A 5 32.20 0.33 4.87
C VAL A 5 31.54 -0.59 5.91
N LEU A 6 30.78 -1.60 5.45
CA LEU A 6 30.05 -2.55 6.31
C LEU A 6 30.86 -3.80 6.66
N SER A 7 32.12 -3.93 6.18
CA SER A 7 32.94 -5.16 6.28
C SER A 7 33.23 -5.66 7.70
N ASN A 8 33.09 -4.78 8.71
CA ASN A 8 33.31 -5.15 10.13
C ASN A 8 32.02 -5.50 10.86
N LEU A 9 30.88 -5.43 10.22
CA LEU A 9 29.57 -5.77 10.81
C LEU A 9 29.34 -7.27 10.79
N GLU A 10 28.53 -7.74 11.75
CA GLU A 10 28.05 -9.12 11.82
C GLU A 10 26.52 -9.15 11.62
N PRO A 11 25.98 -10.09 10.82
CA PRO A 11 26.65 -11.23 10.15
C PRO A 11 27.44 -10.79 8.90
N LYS A 12 28.70 -11.20 8.78
CA LYS A 12 29.60 -10.73 7.72
C LYS A 12 29.09 -10.92 6.31
N LYS A 13 28.52 -12.12 6.01
CA LYS A 13 28.00 -12.41 4.65
C LYS A 13 26.79 -11.53 4.32
N VAL A 14 25.89 -11.33 5.28
CA VAL A 14 24.71 -10.49 5.08
C VAL A 14 25.11 -9.07 4.74
N PHE A 15 25.94 -8.42 5.58
CA PHE A 15 26.37 -7.06 5.31
C PHE A 15 27.31 -6.94 4.11
N TYR A 16 28.04 -8.00 3.78
CA TYR A 16 28.81 -8.03 2.52
C TYR A 16 27.87 -7.97 1.31
N TYR A 17 26.86 -8.83 1.24
CA TYR A 17 25.93 -8.83 0.12
C TYR A 17 25.07 -7.57 0.09
N PHE A 18 24.64 -7.07 1.24
CA PHE A 18 23.92 -5.80 1.32
C PHE A 18 24.77 -4.64 0.74
N GLU A 19 26.05 -4.53 1.13
CA GLU A 19 26.94 -3.52 0.58
C GLU A 19 27.21 -3.71 -0.92
N GLU A 20 27.27 -4.95 -1.44
CA GLU A 20 27.42 -5.17 -2.88
C GLU A 20 26.16 -4.74 -3.64
N ILE A 21 24.97 -4.99 -3.10
CA ILE A 21 23.67 -4.57 -3.67
C ILE A 21 23.62 -3.05 -3.76
N THR A 22 23.97 -2.33 -2.69
CA THR A 22 23.91 -0.86 -2.68
C THR A 22 24.83 -0.18 -3.70
N LYS A 23 25.82 -0.89 -4.24
CA LYS A 23 26.69 -0.40 -5.32
C LYS A 23 26.04 -0.46 -6.70
N ILE A 24 24.94 -1.18 -6.82
CA ILE A 24 24.20 -1.38 -8.07
C ILE A 24 22.99 -0.45 -8.06
N PRO A 25 22.79 0.42 -9.05
CA PRO A 25 21.54 1.18 -9.18
C PRO A 25 20.37 0.23 -9.42
N HIS A 26 19.35 0.29 -8.53
CA HIS A 26 18.21 -0.65 -8.56
C HIS A 26 16.88 -0.01 -8.12
N GLY A 27 16.67 1.26 -8.41
CA GLY A 27 15.34 1.86 -8.26
C GLY A 27 14.30 1.17 -9.14
N SER A 28 13.03 1.16 -8.73
CA SER A 28 11.92 0.55 -9.49
C SER A 28 11.94 0.98 -10.96
N GLY A 29 11.76 0.02 -11.87
CA GLY A 29 11.91 0.21 -13.31
C GLY A 29 13.37 0.28 -13.81
N ASN A 30 14.37 0.14 -12.95
CA ASN A 30 15.81 0.13 -13.28
C ASN A 30 16.52 -1.10 -12.68
N VAL A 31 15.97 -2.29 -12.93
CA VAL A 31 16.33 -3.53 -12.23
C VAL A 31 17.25 -4.48 -13.01
N GLU A 32 17.63 -4.16 -14.26
CA GLU A 32 18.42 -5.04 -15.10
C GLU A 32 19.76 -5.43 -14.49
N GLN A 33 20.48 -4.45 -13.94
CA GLN A 33 21.83 -4.66 -13.41
C GLN A 33 21.82 -5.55 -12.16
N ILE A 34 20.86 -5.32 -11.24
CA ILE A 34 20.74 -6.13 -10.02
C ILE A 34 20.23 -7.54 -10.35
N SER A 35 19.29 -7.67 -11.28
CA SER A 35 18.82 -8.99 -11.74
C SER A 35 19.96 -9.81 -12.38
N ASP A 36 20.77 -9.17 -13.22
CA ASP A 36 21.93 -9.83 -13.84
C ASP A 36 23.00 -10.17 -12.79
N PHE A 37 23.20 -9.35 -11.76
CA PHE A 37 24.06 -9.66 -10.62
C PHE A 37 23.60 -10.92 -9.88
N LEU A 38 22.30 -11.08 -9.64
CA LEU A 38 21.73 -12.29 -9.00
C LEU A 38 21.94 -13.54 -9.88
N VAL A 39 21.79 -13.40 -11.18
CA VAL A 39 22.07 -14.49 -12.14
C VAL A 39 23.55 -14.88 -12.12
N ASP A 40 24.44 -13.92 -12.09
CA ASP A 40 25.89 -14.17 -12.03
C ASP A 40 26.31 -14.78 -10.69
N PHE A 41 25.67 -14.38 -9.60
CA PHE A 41 25.81 -15.04 -8.30
C PHE A 41 25.38 -16.50 -8.39
N ALA A 42 24.20 -16.81 -8.95
CA ALA A 42 23.69 -18.17 -9.08
C ALA A 42 24.64 -19.06 -9.92
N LYS A 43 25.18 -18.53 -11.01
CA LYS A 43 26.19 -19.21 -11.84
C LYS A 43 27.47 -19.51 -11.06
N ALA A 44 28.00 -18.52 -10.32
CA ALA A 44 29.22 -18.66 -9.53
C ALA A 44 29.09 -19.75 -8.45
N HIS A 45 27.92 -19.86 -7.84
CA HIS A 45 27.59 -20.85 -6.81
C HIS A 45 26.99 -22.13 -7.36
N LYS A 46 26.90 -22.27 -8.70
CA LYS A 46 26.36 -23.48 -9.40
C LYS A 46 24.94 -23.83 -8.97
N LEU A 47 24.14 -22.83 -8.65
CA LEU A 47 22.73 -22.99 -8.30
C LEU A 47 21.88 -23.14 -9.57
N PHE A 48 20.76 -23.86 -9.46
CA PHE A 48 19.72 -23.75 -10.47
C PHE A 48 19.08 -22.35 -10.35
N TYR A 49 18.82 -21.71 -11.48
CA TYR A 49 18.18 -20.42 -11.51
C TYR A 49 17.28 -20.22 -12.74
N ILE A 50 16.31 -19.34 -12.60
CA ILE A 50 15.49 -18.80 -13.69
C ILE A 50 15.53 -17.28 -13.57
N GLN A 51 15.76 -16.59 -14.68
CA GLN A 51 15.49 -15.16 -14.83
C GLN A 51 14.39 -15.03 -15.88
N ASP A 52 13.25 -14.46 -15.53
CA ASP A 52 12.13 -14.30 -16.45
C ASP A 52 12.23 -13.01 -17.30
N ALA A 53 11.23 -12.78 -18.14
CA ALA A 53 11.20 -11.61 -19.02
C ALA A 53 11.02 -10.27 -18.25
N MET A 54 10.41 -10.30 -17.07
CA MET A 54 10.26 -9.15 -16.18
C MET A 54 11.52 -8.88 -15.36
N LYS A 55 12.52 -9.78 -15.39
CA LYS A 55 13.74 -9.76 -14.59
C LYS A 55 13.60 -10.29 -13.16
N ASN A 56 12.46 -10.92 -12.81
CA ASN A 56 12.41 -11.69 -11.58
C ASN A 56 13.45 -12.81 -11.60
N VAL A 57 14.01 -13.17 -10.44
CA VAL A 57 14.99 -14.24 -10.34
C VAL A 57 14.51 -15.28 -9.32
N ILE A 58 14.48 -16.54 -9.76
CA ILE A 58 14.28 -17.69 -8.88
C ILE A 58 15.61 -18.43 -8.79
N MET A 59 16.04 -18.77 -7.57
CA MET A 59 17.24 -19.57 -7.31
C MET A 59 16.88 -20.76 -6.42
N VAL A 60 17.54 -21.91 -6.66
CA VAL A 60 17.27 -23.13 -5.89
C VAL A 60 18.56 -23.70 -5.34
N LYS A 61 18.55 -24.02 -4.04
CA LYS A 61 19.61 -24.75 -3.35
C LYS A 61 19.04 -26.03 -2.77
N GLU A 62 19.63 -27.18 -3.13
CA GLU A 62 19.19 -28.48 -2.63
C GLU A 62 19.41 -28.62 -1.12
N ALA A 63 18.61 -29.48 -0.49
CA ALA A 63 18.69 -29.74 0.95
C ALA A 63 20.09 -30.22 1.37
N THR A 64 20.52 -29.79 2.55
CA THR A 64 21.74 -30.32 3.15
C THR A 64 21.53 -31.75 3.67
N PRO A 65 22.61 -32.55 3.80
CA PRO A 65 22.50 -33.94 4.23
C PRO A 65 21.70 -34.11 5.52
N GLY A 66 20.67 -34.95 5.45
CA GLY A 66 19.73 -35.23 6.54
C GLY A 66 18.50 -34.32 6.59
N TYR A 67 18.36 -33.37 5.65
CA TYR A 67 17.18 -32.48 5.53
C TYR A 67 16.37 -32.73 4.24
N GLU A 68 16.69 -33.79 3.50
CA GLU A 68 16.08 -34.11 2.19
C GLU A 68 14.58 -34.38 2.28
N ASN A 69 14.10 -34.79 3.46
CA ASN A 69 12.69 -35.10 3.68
C ASN A 69 11.95 -33.99 4.45
N GLU A 70 12.65 -32.92 4.83
CA GLU A 70 11.99 -31.76 5.44
C GLU A 70 11.23 -30.96 4.37
N PRO A 71 10.12 -30.30 4.75
CA PRO A 71 9.35 -29.47 3.82
C PRO A 71 10.21 -28.39 3.18
N VAL A 72 10.05 -28.23 1.87
CA VAL A 72 10.71 -27.17 1.09
C VAL A 72 10.30 -25.80 1.65
N VAL A 73 11.27 -24.90 1.78
CA VAL A 73 11.06 -23.53 2.23
C VAL A 73 11.33 -22.56 1.09
N ILE A 74 10.37 -21.71 0.82
CA ILE A 74 10.49 -20.56 -0.08
C ILE A 74 10.93 -19.36 0.75
N LEU A 75 11.98 -18.66 0.32
CA LEU A 75 12.36 -17.35 0.81
C LEU A 75 12.00 -16.31 -0.25
N GLN A 76 11.41 -15.21 0.14
CA GLN A 76 10.95 -14.20 -0.81
C GLN A 76 11.24 -12.78 -0.32
N GLY A 77 11.61 -11.92 -1.26
CA GLY A 77 11.78 -10.49 -1.15
C GLY A 77 11.84 -9.86 -2.53
N HIS A 78 11.94 -8.53 -2.60
CA HIS A 78 12.06 -7.80 -3.88
C HIS A 78 13.45 -7.14 -4.03
N MET A 79 13.85 -6.88 -5.28
CA MET A 79 15.17 -6.33 -5.56
C MET A 79 15.17 -4.84 -5.88
N ASP A 80 14.04 -4.26 -6.18
CA ASP A 80 13.90 -2.84 -6.42
C ASP A 80 13.78 -2.04 -5.12
N MET A 81 13.95 -0.74 -5.18
CA MET A 81 13.81 0.18 -4.06
C MET A 81 13.15 1.48 -4.50
N VAL A 82 12.52 2.19 -3.57
CA VAL A 82 12.12 3.57 -3.78
C VAL A 82 13.36 4.46 -3.84
N ALA A 83 13.70 4.92 -5.05
CA ALA A 83 14.89 5.75 -5.28
C ALA A 83 14.54 7.24 -5.12
N VAL A 84 14.79 7.81 -3.94
CA VAL A 84 14.61 9.23 -3.63
C VAL A 84 15.90 9.85 -3.13
N GLN A 85 16.07 11.17 -3.35
CA GLN A 85 17.25 11.92 -2.94
C GLN A 85 16.91 13.32 -2.47
N THR A 86 17.77 13.92 -1.66
CA THR A 86 17.62 15.31 -1.21
C THR A 86 17.75 16.28 -2.38
N PRO A 87 17.12 17.47 -2.33
CA PRO A 87 17.15 18.42 -3.46
C PRO A 87 18.54 18.92 -3.87
N ASP A 88 19.50 18.87 -2.97
CA ASP A 88 20.89 19.28 -3.17
C ASP A 88 21.82 18.10 -3.55
N CYS A 89 21.31 16.87 -3.55
CA CYS A 89 22.05 15.71 -4.01
C CYS A 89 22.22 15.76 -5.54
N THR A 90 23.45 15.56 -5.99
CA THR A 90 23.81 15.58 -7.43
C THR A 90 24.06 14.19 -8.01
N MET A 91 23.87 13.14 -7.21
CA MET A 91 24.04 11.77 -7.64
C MET A 91 22.94 11.37 -8.65
N ASP A 92 23.29 10.67 -9.69
CA ASP A 92 22.31 10.05 -10.58
C ASP A 92 22.01 8.61 -10.11
N MET A 93 20.94 8.46 -9.34
CA MET A 93 20.49 7.15 -8.80
C MET A 93 20.15 6.11 -9.89
N LYS A 94 20.10 6.48 -11.15
CA LYS A 94 19.93 5.52 -12.26
C LYS A 94 21.23 4.85 -12.70
N THR A 95 22.36 5.47 -12.40
CA THR A 95 23.67 5.03 -12.92
C THR A 95 24.75 4.90 -11.86
N GLU A 96 24.53 5.49 -10.69
CA GLU A 96 25.50 5.49 -9.59
C GLU A 96 24.98 4.69 -8.40
N GLY A 97 25.88 3.92 -7.74
CA GLY A 97 25.55 3.22 -6.50
C GLY A 97 25.54 4.15 -5.29
N LEU A 98 24.84 3.71 -4.24
CA LEU A 98 24.65 4.48 -3.01
C LEU A 98 25.95 4.64 -2.21
N LYS A 99 26.03 5.71 -1.42
CA LYS A 99 27.11 5.94 -0.46
C LYS A 99 26.64 5.60 0.94
N VAL A 100 26.87 4.36 1.34
CA VAL A 100 26.43 3.88 2.65
C VAL A 100 27.37 4.33 3.77
N GLY A 101 26.80 4.57 4.95
CA GLY A 101 27.47 4.94 6.19
C GLY A 101 26.92 4.19 7.38
N ILE A 102 27.57 4.34 8.52
CA ILE A 102 27.16 3.77 9.81
C ILE A 102 27.05 4.91 10.82
N ASP A 103 25.93 4.98 11.52
CA ASP A 103 25.73 5.85 12.68
C ASP A 103 25.14 5.04 13.85
N GLY A 104 25.95 4.82 14.88
CA GLY A 104 25.57 3.98 16.02
C GLY A 104 25.20 2.56 15.61
N ASP A 105 23.92 2.18 15.80
CA ASP A 105 23.36 0.89 15.41
C ASP A 105 22.65 0.93 14.02
N SER A 106 22.81 2.00 13.27
CA SER A 106 22.11 2.21 12.00
C SER A 106 23.08 2.22 10.81
N VAL A 107 22.68 1.52 9.74
CA VAL A 107 23.21 1.75 8.38
C VAL A 107 22.29 2.76 7.69
N TYR A 108 22.85 3.70 6.96
CA TYR A 108 22.15 4.72 6.18
C TYR A 108 22.84 4.98 4.84
N ALA A 109 22.20 5.72 3.94
CA ALA A 109 22.82 6.23 2.73
C ALA A 109 22.88 7.76 2.75
N GLU A 110 23.98 8.34 2.22
CA GLU A 110 24.19 9.80 2.20
C GLU A 110 23.27 10.48 1.18
N ASN A 111 22.33 11.30 1.67
CA ASN A 111 21.42 12.14 0.85
C ASN A 111 20.42 11.36 -0.04
N THR A 112 20.28 10.08 0.16
CA THR A 112 19.36 9.22 -0.60
C THR A 112 18.65 8.24 0.31
N SER A 113 17.59 7.58 -0.19
CA SER A 113 17.09 6.34 0.41
C SER A 113 18.18 5.28 0.44
N LEU A 114 18.07 4.32 1.36
CA LEU A 114 19.06 3.27 1.60
C LEU A 114 18.80 2.02 0.75
N GLY A 115 17.50 1.70 0.50
CA GLY A 115 17.08 0.42 -0.06
C GLY A 115 17.29 -0.75 0.92
N GLY A 116 17.14 -0.48 2.22
CA GLY A 116 17.01 -1.51 3.24
C GLY A 116 15.80 -2.38 2.95
N ASP A 117 14.72 -1.73 2.61
CA ASP A 117 13.50 -2.24 1.99
C ASP A 117 13.71 -2.36 0.47
N ASP A 118 13.85 -3.58 -0.14
CA ASP A 118 13.96 -4.87 0.53
C ASP A 118 15.33 -5.53 0.23
N GLY A 119 16.37 -4.71 0.04
CA GLY A 119 17.75 -5.15 -0.21
C GLY A 119 18.27 -6.08 0.90
N ILE A 120 17.74 -5.96 2.14
CA ILE A 120 18.15 -6.83 3.25
C ILE A 120 17.64 -8.27 3.08
N ALA A 121 16.44 -8.48 2.53
CA ALA A 121 15.94 -9.81 2.19
C ALA A 121 16.82 -10.47 1.13
N VAL A 122 17.17 -9.71 0.09
CA VAL A 122 18.10 -10.18 -0.94
C VAL A 122 19.44 -10.58 -0.31
N ALA A 123 19.98 -9.77 0.60
CA ALA A 123 21.23 -10.06 1.29
C ALA A 123 21.15 -11.32 2.18
N TYR A 124 20.05 -11.51 2.91
CA TYR A 124 19.80 -12.75 3.67
C TYR A 124 19.75 -13.97 2.76
N ALA A 125 19.02 -13.88 1.67
CA ALA A 125 18.91 -14.98 0.70
C ALA A 125 20.27 -15.36 0.11
N LEU A 126 21.05 -14.37 -0.35
CA LEU A 126 22.39 -14.62 -0.91
C LEU A 126 23.33 -15.20 0.14
N ALA A 127 23.31 -14.71 1.38
CA ALA A 127 24.13 -15.23 2.46
C ALA A 127 23.82 -16.70 2.80
N LEU A 128 22.53 -17.11 2.78
CA LEU A 128 22.10 -18.49 2.92
C LEU A 128 22.54 -19.38 1.76
N LEU A 129 22.34 -18.87 0.54
CA LEU A 129 22.72 -19.60 -0.67
C LEU A 129 24.23 -19.82 -0.77
N ASP A 130 25.06 -18.87 -0.30
CA ASP A 130 26.54 -18.97 -0.23
C ASP A 130 27.05 -19.75 0.99
N SER A 131 26.20 -20.12 1.95
CA SER A 131 26.67 -20.81 3.16
C SER A 131 26.81 -22.31 2.92
N GLU A 132 27.92 -22.90 3.44
CA GLU A 132 28.19 -24.35 3.39
C GLU A 132 27.98 -25.01 4.75
N ASP A 133 27.89 -24.24 5.81
CA ASP A 133 27.85 -24.68 7.21
C ASP A 133 26.44 -24.60 7.85
N ILE A 134 25.50 -23.94 7.21
CA ILE A 134 24.10 -23.86 7.66
C ILE A 134 23.32 -25.05 7.12
N ARG A 135 22.64 -25.76 8.01
CA ARG A 135 21.76 -26.88 7.64
C ARG A 135 20.37 -26.35 7.25
N HIS A 136 19.84 -26.86 6.16
CA HIS A 136 18.56 -26.37 5.65
C HIS A 136 17.86 -27.42 4.78
N PRO A 137 16.51 -27.41 4.69
CA PRO A 137 15.76 -28.14 3.67
C PRO A 137 16.06 -27.55 2.28
N ARG A 138 15.49 -28.12 1.22
CA ARG A 138 15.54 -27.46 -0.09
C ARG A 138 15.03 -26.03 0.03
N LEU A 139 15.83 -25.07 -0.42
CA LEU A 139 15.50 -23.66 -0.46
C LEU A 139 15.14 -23.25 -1.89
N GLU A 140 14.03 -22.56 -2.02
CA GLU A 140 13.58 -21.91 -3.25
C GLU A 140 13.48 -20.41 -2.96
N VAL A 141 14.34 -19.63 -3.61
CA VAL A 141 14.43 -18.19 -3.39
C VAL A 141 13.76 -17.47 -4.54
N ILE A 142 12.80 -16.62 -4.23
CA ILE A 142 12.09 -15.75 -5.17
C ILE A 142 12.52 -14.33 -4.91
N ILE A 143 13.12 -13.66 -5.88
CA ILE A 143 13.42 -12.23 -5.82
C ILE A 143 12.67 -11.55 -6.97
N THR A 144 11.69 -10.74 -6.61
CA THR A 144 10.79 -10.04 -7.52
C THR A 144 11.30 -8.66 -7.90
N VAL A 145 10.64 -8.03 -8.86
CA VAL A 145 10.92 -6.66 -9.34
C VAL A 145 9.66 -5.81 -9.23
N ASP A 146 9.86 -4.48 -9.16
CA ASP A 146 8.81 -3.47 -9.26
C ASP A 146 7.68 -3.66 -8.22
N GLU A 147 8.04 -4.11 -7.00
CA GLU A 147 7.13 -4.20 -5.87
C GLU A 147 6.57 -2.81 -5.56
N GLU A 148 7.44 -1.84 -5.41
CA GLU A 148 7.20 -0.48 -4.94
C GLU A 148 6.31 0.38 -5.87
N VAL A 149 6.13 -0.06 -7.11
CA VAL A 149 5.34 0.66 -8.12
C VAL A 149 4.10 -0.12 -8.57
N GLY A 150 3.84 -1.31 -8.01
CA GLY A 150 2.63 -2.05 -8.31
C GLY A 150 2.71 -3.56 -8.25
N MET A 151 3.80 -4.14 -7.76
CA MET A 151 4.02 -5.58 -7.65
C MET A 151 3.92 -6.32 -8.99
N ASP A 152 4.37 -5.66 -10.08
CA ASP A 152 4.24 -6.22 -11.43
C ASP A 152 5.09 -7.49 -11.60
N GLY A 153 6.25 -7.57 -10.95
CA GLY A 153 7.08 -8.76 -10.90
C GLY A 153 6.33 -9.96 -10.33
N ALA A 154 5.76 -9.82 -9.14
CA ALA A 154 4.98 -10.88 -8.49
C ALA A 154 3.71 -11.24 -9.28
N ARG A 155 3.13 -10.27 -10.00
CA ARG A 155 1.97 -10.50 -10.87
C ARG A 155 2.30 -11.40 -12.06
N GLU A 156 3.44 -11.22 -12.70
CA GLU A 156 3.80 -11.90 -13.96
C GLU A 156 4.64 -13.18 -13.75
N ILE A 157 5.33 -13.32 -12.61
CA ILE A 157 6.22 -14.45 -12.35
C ILE A 157 5.51 -15.82 -12.47
N ASP A 158 6.15 -16.78 -13.15
CA ASP A 158 5.71 -18.18 -13.21
C ASP A 158 6.36 -18.99 -12.07
N LEU A 159 5.53 -19.47 -11.16
CA LEU A 159 5.94 -20.25 -9.98
C LEU A 159 5.65 -21.76 -10.15
N SER A 160 5.23 -22.22 -11.32
CA SER A 160 4.82 -23.60 -11.58
C SER A 160 5.91 -24.63 -11.33
N MET A 161 7.18 -24.22 -11.34
CA MET A 161 8.33 -25.10 -11.09
C MET A 161 8.64 -25.30 -9.61
N LEU A 162 8.10 -24.47 -8.71
CA LEU A 162 8.35 -24.57 -7.29
C LEU A 162 7.67 -25.79 -6.67
N GLN A 163 8.31 -26.34 -5.65
CA GLN A 163 7.83 -27.49 -4.88
C GLN A 163 7.38 -27.07 -3.46
N GLY A 164 7.80 -25.89 -3.05
CA GLY A 164 7.52 -25.35 -1.71
C GLY A 164 6.07 -24.91 -1.54
N HIS A 165 5.52 -25.19 -0.36
CA HIS A 165 4.23 -24.66 0.11
C HIS A 165 4.38 -23.91 1.43
N ARG A 166 5.63 -23.61 1.85
CA ARG A 166 5.94 -22.80 3.02
C ARG A 166 6.81 -21.64 2.59
N MET A 167 6.38 -20.44 2.85
CA MET A 167 7.10 -19.22 2.46
C MET A 167 7.39 -18.34 3.66
N ILE A 168 8.64 -17.93 3.77
CA ILE A 168 9.07 -16.84 4.63
C ILE A 168 9.34 -15.66 3.72
N ASN A 169 8.44 -14.69 3.74
CA ASN A 169 8.66 -13.38 3.12
C ASN A 169 9.50 -12.55 4.11
N LEU A 170 10.49 -11.82 3.58
CA LEU A 170 11.49 -11.12 4.40
C LEU A 170 11.33 -9.58 4.30
N ASP A 171 10.16 -9.14 3.90
CA ASP A 171 9.80 -7.79 3.52
C ASP A 171 8.93 -7.13 4.62
N SER A 172 9.37 -7.26 5.88
CA SER A 172 8.78 -6.57 7.03
C SER A 172 9.81 -5.69 7.73
N GLU A 173 9.36 -4.62 8.36
CA GLU A 173 10.18 -3.51 8.83
C GLU A 173 10.35 -3.48 10.37
N ASP A 174 9.69 -4.38 11.09
CA ASP A 174 9.68 -4.42 12.56
C ASP A 174 10.10 -5.81 13.08
N GLU A 175 11.19 -5.88 13.84
CA GLU A 175 11.62 -7.12 14.48
C GLU A 175 10.60 -7.59 15.51
N GLY A 176 10.33 -8.89 15.52
CA GLY A 176 9.39 -9.50 16.46
C GLY A 176 7.91 -9.30 16.10
N ILE A 177 7.62 -8.75 14.92
CA ILE A 177 6.29 -8.76 14.34
C ILE A 177 6.26 -9.76 13.18
N PHE A 178 5.31 -10.69 13.23
CA PHE A 178 5.04 -11.65 12.16
C PHE A 178 3.76 -11.27 11.47
N LEU A 179 3.85 -10.78 10.23
CA LEU A 179 2.67 -10.54 9.41
C LEU A 179 2.15 -11.86 8.84
N THR A 180 0.85 -12.04 8.89
CA THR A 180 0.19 -13.31 8.54
C THR A 180 -1.04 -13.11 7.67
N SER A 181 -1.31 -11.88 7.25
CA SER A 181 -2.39 -11.50 6.36
C SER A 181 -2.14 -10.09 5.83
N CYS A 182 -2.57 -9.84 4.60
CA CYS A 182 -2.60 -8.50 4.02
C CYS A 182 -3.86 -8.29 3.19
N ALA A 183 -4.25 -7.02 2.98
CA ALA A 183 -5.37 -6.73 2.11
C ALA A 183 -4.97 -6.78 0.64
N GLY A 184 -5.83 -7.37 -0.19
CA GLY A 184 -5.87 -7.09 -1.60
C GLY A 184 -6.49 -5.72 -1.87
N GLY A 185 -6.39 -5.25 -3.09
CA GLY A 185 -6.92 -3.94 -3.45
C GLY A 185 -7.38 -3.86 -4.89
N ALA A 186 -8.21 -2.86 -5.16
CA ALA A 186 -8.60 -2.45 -6.51
C ALA A 186 -8.95 -0.96 -6.53
N ARG A 187 -8.74 -0.32 -7.67
CA ARG A 187 -9.23 1.03 -7.94
C ARG A 187 -10.50 0.96 -8.77
N VAL A 188 -11.54 1.67 -8.34
CA VAL A 188 -12.78 1.78 -9.09
C VAL A 188 -12.96 3.24 -9.51
N ASN A 189 -12.80 3.48 -10.80
CA ASN A 189 -12.87 4.80 -11.42
C ASN A 189 -14.27 5.01 -11.99
N CYS A 190 -15.11 5.76 -11.31
CA CYS A 190 -16.48 6.06 -11.68
C CYS A 190 -16.56 7.36 -12.48
N ARG A 191 -17.39 7.38 -13.51
CA ARG A 191 -17.60 8.53 -14.38
C ARG A 191 -19.08 8.77 -14.60
N PHE A 192 -19.54 9.99 -14.39
CA PHE A 192 -20.94 10.39 -14.55
C PHE A 192 -21.04 11.52 -15.58
N PRO A 193 -21.56 11.24 -16.80
CA PRO A 193 -21.88 12.29 -17.74
C PRO A 193 -22.97 13.20 -17.17
N MET A 194 -22.77 14.51 -17.22
CA MET A 194 -23.71 15.51 -16.73
C MET A 194 -24.23 16.35 -17.90
N LYS A 195 -25.55 16.54 -17.90
CA LYS A 195 -26.17 17.47 -18.85
C LYS A 195 -25.88 18.89 -18.37
N LYS A 196 -25.26 19.70 -19.24
CA LYS A 196 -25.04 21.13 -18.95
C LYS A 196 -26.25 21.97 -19.30
N GLN A 197 -26.39 23.08 -18.57
CA GLN A 197 -27.34 24.15 -18.88
C GLN A 197 -26.81 25.51 -18.40
N GLU A 198 -27.45 26.56 -18.82
CA GLU A 198 -27.25 27.90 -18.25
C GLU A 198 -28.26 28.13 -17.12
N LEU A 199 -27.79 28.66 -16.02
CA LEU A 199 -28.60 29.06 -14.87
C LEU A 199 -28.25 30.51 -14.49
N THR A 200 -29.26 31.37 -14.42
CA THR A 200 -29.09 32.73 -13.91
C THR A 200 -29.27 32.74 -12.40
N GLY A 201 -28.20 33.09 -11.68
CA GLY A 201 -28.18 33.03 -10.21
C GLY A 201 -26.90 33.54 -9.62
N VAL A 202 -26.73 33.29 -8.34
CA VAL A 202 -25.53 33.60 -7.58
C VAL A 202 -24.71 32.33 -7.42
N HIS A 203 -23.39 32.46 -7.51
CA HIS A 203 -22.50 31.31 -7.36
C HIS A 203 -21.66 31.43 -6.10
N TYR A 204 -21.44 30.26 -5.50
CA TYR A 204 -20.70 30.09 -4.25
C TYR A 204 -19.57 29.09 -4.45
N GLU A 205 -18.41 29.41 -3.89
CA GLU A 205 -17.42 28.40 -3.55
C GLU A 205 -17.82 27.79 -2.22
N VAL A 206 -18.11 26.49 -2.23
CA VAL A 206 -18.28 25.71 -1.00
C VAL A 206 -17.03 24.91 -0.73
N GLU A 207 -16.57 24.91 0.52
CA GLU A 207 -15.33 24.24 0.91
C GLU A 207 -15.54 23.41 2.17
N VAL A 208 -15.07 22.16 2.11
CA VAL A 208 -14.88 21.27 3.25
C VAL A 208 -13.40 21.21 3.54
N SER A 209 -12.98 21.51 4.77
CA SER A 209 -11.56 21.58 5.16
C SER A 209 -11.35 21.30 6.65
N GLY A 210 -10.09 21.32 7.10
CA GLY A 210 -9.73 21.10 8.50
C GLY A 210 -9.72 19.64 8.95
N LEU A 211 -9.82 18.69 8.01
CA LEU A 211 -9.74 17.26 8.31
C LEU A 211 -8.28 16.79 8.40
N LEU A 212 -8.02 15.79 9.25
CA LEU A 212 -6.69 15.24 9.48
C LEU A 212 -6.22 14.35 8.30
N GLY A 213 -7.16 13.64 7.66
CA GLY A 213 -6.82 12.68 6.59
C GLY A 213 -6.05 11.47 7.10
N GLY A 214 -5.25 10.87 6.22
CA GLY A 214 -4.40 9.72 6.53
C GLY A 214 -4.34 8.72 5.39
N HIS A 215 -3.59 7.63 5.56
CA HIS A 215 -3.52 6.55 4.60
C HIS A 215 -4.79 5.69 4.60
N SER A 216 -5.40 5.45 3.44
CA SER A 216 -6.68 4.73 3.32
C SER A 216 -6.62 3.24 3.66
N GLY A 217 -5.43 2.68 3.81
CA GLY A 217 -5.19 1.35 4.36
C GLY A 217 -4.89 1.44 5.87
N GLY A 218 -3.68 1.81 6.23
CA GLY A 218 -3.18 1.78 7.62
C GLY A 218 -3.95 2.65 8.63
N GLU A 219 -4.67 3.69 8.18
CA GLU A 219 -5.35 4.60 9.09
C GLU A 219 -6.88 4.65 8.92
N ILE A 220 -7.46 3.84 8.03
CA ILE A 220 -8.92 3.85 7.78
C ILE A 220 -9.73 3.47 9.03
N HIS A 221 -9.14 2.66 9.92
CA HIS A 221 -9.73 2.27 11.21
C HIS A 221 -9.94 3.44 12.16
N LYS A 222 -9.26 4.57 11.95
CA LYS A 222 -9.44 5.79 12.74
C LYS A 222 -10.75 6.49 12.42
N GLU A 223 -11.43 6.10 11.32
CA GLU A 223 -12.73 6.59 10.87
C GLU A 223 -12.81 8.12 10.82
N ARG A 224 -11.74 8.77 10.33
CA ARG A 224 -11.70 10.22 10.12
C ARG A 224 -12.64 10.64 9.00
N GLY A 225 -13.05 11.89 9.00
CA GLY A 225 -13.90 12.46 7.96
C GLY A 225 -13.23 12.42 6.58
N ASN A 226 -14.05 12.16 5.55
CA ASN A 226 -13.66 12.21 4.16
C ASN A 226 -14.33 13.45 3.52
N SER A 227 -13.53 14.43 3.09
CA SER A 227 -14.05 15.71 2.57
C SER A 227 -14.90 15.55 1.31
N ASN A 228 -14.60 14.55 0.45
CA ASN A 228 -15.39 14.24 -0.74
C ASN A 228 -16.79 13.72 -0.38
N CYS A 229 -16.87 12.83 0.59
CA CYS A 229 -18.14 12.31 1.10
C CYS A 229 -18.97 13.41 1.78
N ILE A 230 -18.33 14.29 2.54
CA ILE A 230 -18.99 15.43 3.18
C ILE A 230 -19.54 16.40 2.13
N LEU A 231 -18.79 16.69 1.05
CA LEU A 231 -19.30 17.46 -0.08
C LEU A 231 -20.53 16.76 -0.72
N GLY A 232 -20.48 15.44 -0.91
CA GLY A 232 -21.62 14.68 -1.40
C GLY A 232 -22.87 14.83 -0.53
N ARG A 233 -22.70 14.76 0.79
CA ARG A 233 -23.77 14.99 1.77
C ARG A 233 -24.32 16.41 1.67
N LEU A 234 -23.47 17.42 1.51
CA LEU A 234 -23.91 18.80 1.32
C LEU A 234 -24.72 18.99 0.05
N LEU A 235 -24.20 18.51 -1.08
CA LEU A 235 -24.89 18.60 -2.38
C LEU A 235 -26.25 17.90 -2.34
N TRP A 236 -26.33 16.74 -1.67
CA TRP A 236 -27.60 16.04 -1.50
C TRP A 236 -28.59 16.87 -0.66
N LYS A 237 -28.20 17.36 0.52
CA LYS A 237 -29.05 18.19 1.40
C LYS A 237 -29.55 19.48 0.68
N LEU A 238 -28.67 20.12 -0.10
CA LEU A 238 -29.03 21.28 -0.90
C LEU A 238 -30.04 20.89 -2.00
N SER A 239 -29.76 19.83 -2.77
CA SER A 239 -30.62 19.39 -3.87
C SER A 239 -32.01 18.88 -3.45
N GLU A 240 -32.19 18.58 -2.16
CA GLU A 240 -33.48 18.27 -1.59
C GLU A 240 -34.36 19.52 -1.31
N LYS A 241 -33.73 20.67 -1.17
CA LYS A 241 -34.37 21.93 -0.79
C LYS A 241 -34.54 22.89 -1.96
N ILE A 242 -33.51 22.99 -2.79
CA ILE A 242 -33.36 24.00 -3.83
C ILE A 242 -32.72 23.39 -5.10
N PRO A 243 -33.00 23.93 -6.29
CA PRO A 243 -32.26 23.61 -7.49
C PRO A 243 -30.80 24.09 -7.38
N VAL A 244 -29.82 23.19 -7.56
CA VAL A 244 -28.38 23.49 -7.47
C VAL A 244 -27.69 23.06 -8.77
N GLY A 245 -27.03 23.98 -9.45
CA GLY A 245 -26.14 23.69 -10.58
C GLY A 245 -24.71 23.52 -10.06
N LEU A 246 -24.07 22.39 -10.38
CA LEU A 246 -22.64 22.17 -10.10
C LEU A 246 -21.81 22.73 -11.26
N VAL A 247 -20.83 23.59 -10.94
CA VAL A 247 -19.91 24.17 -11.92
C VAL A 247 -18.59 23.40 -11.92
N SER A 248 -18.05 23.15 -10.74
CA SER A 248 -16.82 22.36 -10.58
C SER A 248 -16.75 21.72 -9.19
N ALA A 249 -15.97 20.65 -9.08
CA ALA A 249 -15.53 20.11 -7.81
C ALA A 249 -14.08 19.62 -7.94
N ASP A 250 -13.28 19.77 -6.86
CA ASP A 250 -11.92 19.29 -6.78
C ASP A 250 -11.62 18.88 -5.33
N GLY A 251 -11.33 17.61 -5.11
CA GLY A 251 -11.04 17.06 -3.80
C GLY A 251 -10.19 15.79 -3.85
N GLY A 252 -9.24 15.73 -2.91
CA GLY A 252 -8.28 14.65 -2.81
C GLY A 252 -7.07 14.80 -3.74
N LEU A 253 -5.92 14.26 -3.30
CA LEU A 253 -4.63 14.33 -3.99
C LEU A 253 -4.18 12.97 -4.51
N ALA A 254 -4.58 11.89 -3.83
CA ALA A 254 -4.22 10.52 -4.18
C ALA A 254 -5.38 9.57 -3.82
N ASP A 255 -5.52 8.49 -4.56
CA ASP A 255 -6.58 7.49 -4.36
C ASP A 255 -6.44 6.72 -3.05
N ASN A 256 -5.21 6.52 -2.59
CA ASN A 256 -4.88 5.84 -1.34
C ASN A 256 -4.80 6.75 -0.10
N ALA A 257 -5.20 8.02 -0.23
CA ALA A 257 -5.26 8.97 0.88
C ALA A 257 -6.72 9.33 1.22
N ILE A 258 -7.02 9.48 2.52
CA ILE A 258 -8.30 10.02 3.00
C ILE A 258 -8.27 11.54 2.74
N PRO A 259 -9.17 12.08 1.90
CA PRO A 259 -9.09 13.47 1.48
C PRO A 259 -9.40 14.43 2.64
N ARG A 260 -8.52 15.43 2.79
CA ARG A 260 -8.56 16.43 3.87
C ARG A 260 -9.36 17.69 3.51
N GLN A 261 -9.47 17.95 2.21
CA GLN A 261 -10.07 19.17 1.67
C GLN A 261 -10.75 18.85 0.35
N THR A 262 -11.92 19.48 0.14
CA THR A 262 -12.65 19.46 -1.13
C THR A 262 -13.31 20.81 -1.35
N LYS A 263 -13.19 21.36 -2.55
CA LYS A 263 -13.86 22.58 -2.99
C LYS A 263 -14.83 22.28 -4.10
N ALA A 264 -15.93 23.01 -4.15
CA ALA A 264 -16.84 22.98 -5.28
C ALA A 264 -17.40 24.40 -5.54
N VAL A 265 -17.67 24.67 -6.80
CA VAL A 265 -18.42 25.86 -7.18
C VAL A 265 -19.83 25.43 -7.59
N VAL A 266 -20.81 26.05 -6.96
CA VAL A 266 -22.23 25.79 -7.20
C VAL A 266 -22.97 27.10 -7.55
N VAL A 267 -24.03 27.00 -8.31
CA VAL A 267 -24.91 28.12 -8.66
C VAL A 267 -26.34 27.82 -8.24
N VAL A 268 -27.01 28.81 -7.63
CA VAL A 268 -28.41 28.76 -7.19
C VAL A 268 -29.12 30.05 -7.64
N GLU A 269 -30.44 30.03 -7.78
CA GLU A 269 -31.19 31.26 -7.99
C GLU A 269 -31.02 32.21 -6.79
N GLU A 270 -31.04 33.54 -7.01
CA GLU A 270 -30.85 34.54 -5.94
C GLU A 270 -31.80 34.34 -4.74
N LYS A 271 -33.06 33.95 -5.00
CA LYS A 271 -34.05 33.67 -3.96
C LYS A 271 -33.67 32.49 -3.05
N ASP A 272 -32.80 31.60 -3.51
CA ASP A 272 -32.39 30.37 -2.80
C ASP A 272 -31.04 30.53 -2.08
N ALA A 273 -30.38 31.69 -2.22
CA ALA A 273 -29.08 31.99 -1.62
C ALA A 273 -29.06 31.80 -0.09
N GLU A 274 -30.04 32.36 0.61
CA GLU A 274 -30.18 32.23 2.08
C GLU A 274 -30.36 30.76 2.48
N SER A 275 -31.11 29.97 1.72
CA SER A 275 -31.28 28.51 1.97
C SER A 275 -29.97 27.75 1.84
N LEU A 276 -29.13 28.10 0.86
CA LEU A 276 -27.79 27.51 0.71
C LEU A 276 -26.93 27.81 1.94
N GLU A 277 -26.84 29.08 2.36
CA GLU A 277 -26.03 29.48 3.50
C GLU A 277 -26.49 28.79 4.81
N GLN A 278 -27.82 28.71 5.02
CA GLN A 278 -28.40 27.98 6.16
C GLN A 278 -28.05 26.49 6.16
N GLN A 279 -28.10 25.81 5.00
CA GLN A 279 -27.75 24.37 4.90
C GLN A 279 -26.26 24.15 5.15
N VAL A 280 -25.39 25.02 4.65
CA VAL A 280 -23.93 24.95 4.91
C VAL A 280 -23.65 25.14 6.40
N ALA A 281 -24.26 26.15 7.05
CA ALA A 281 -24.08 26.38 8.48
C ALA A 281 -24.62 25.20 9.33
N ALA A 282 -25.77 24.65 8.95
CA ALA A 282 -26.35 23.50 9.63
C ALA A 282 -25.44 22.27 9.55
N LEU A 283 -24.91 21.97 8.36
CA LEU A 283 -23.97 20.84 8.18
C LEU A 283 -22.67 21.06 8.95
N ALA A 284 -22.15 22.30 8.98
CA ALA A 284 -20.94 22.62 9.75
C ALA A 284 -21.14 22.33 11.24
N ALA A 285 -22.30 22.67 11.81
CA ALA A 285 -22.62 22.38 13.20
C ALA A 285 -22.77 20.84 13.45
N GLU A 286 -23.49 20.13 12.57
CA GLU A 286 -23.63 18.66 12.65
C GLU A 286 -22.27 17.96 12.65
N LEU A 287 -21.37 18.36 11.75
CA LEU A 287 -20.03 17.75 11.63
C LEU A 287 -19.14 18.12 12.82
N GLY A 288 -19.28 19.32 13.38
CA GLY A 288 -18.59 19.71 14.60
C GLY A 288 -18.91 18.79 15.79
N ASP A 289 -20.14 18.29 15.86
CA ASP A 289 -20.54 17.30 16.87
C ASP A 289 -20.10 15.87 16.48
N GLU A 290 -20.36 15.46 15.24
CA GLU A 290 -20.06 14.09 14.74
C GLU A 290 -18.56 13.77 14.76
N LEU A 291 -17.71 14.74 14.44
CA LEU A 291 -16.27 14.59 14.27
C LEU A 291 -15.44 15.26 15.39
N ALA A 292 -16.07 15.69 16.47
CA ALA A 292 -15.42 16.45 17.55
C ALA A 292 -14.10 15.85 18.07
N THR A 293 -13.97 14.52 18.07
CA THR A 293 -12.76 13.80 18.52
C THR A 293 -11.82 13.42 17.38
N LYS A 294 -12.37 13.07 16.22
CA LYS A 294 -11.62 12.52 15.09
C LYS A 294 -11.02 13.60 14.19
N ASP A 295 -11.75 14.70 14.00
CA ASP A 295 -11.37 15.85 13.16
C ASP A 295 -11.88 17.16 13.81
N PRO A 296 -11.31 17.60 14.94
CA PRO A 296 -11.84 18.70 15.74
C PRO A 296 -11.84 20.06 15.01
N ASP A 297 -11.05 20.20 13.97
CA ASP A 297 -10.92 21.43 13.18
C ASP A 297 -11.78 21.44 11.90
N VAL A 298 -12.72 20.47 11.76
CA VAL A 298 -13.58 20.37 10.56
C VAL A 298 -14.35 21.66 10.32
N LYS A 299 -14.36 22.10 9.07
CA LYS A 299 -15.06 23.29 8.61
C LYS A 299 -15.81 23.01 7.32
N VAL A 300 -17.03 23.57 7.24
CA VAL A 300 -17.77 23.67 5.98
C VAL A 300 -18.16 25.14 5.81
N THR A 301 -17.73 25.72 4.71
CA THR A 301 -17.93 27.15 4.43
C THR A 301 -18.54 27.37 3.06
N ALA A 302 -19.27 28.46 2.90
CA ALA A 302 -19.72 28.96 1.61
C ALA A 302 -19.26 30.41 1.45
N LYS A 303 -18.61 30.70 0.34
CA LYS A 303 -18.17 32.04 -0.03
C LYS A 303 -18.87 32.45 -1.33
N ARG A 304 -19.69 33.50 -1.25
CA ARG A 304 -20.31 34.09 -2.44
C ARG A 304 -19.20 34.68 -3.34
N LEU A 305 -19.23 34.36 -4.62
CA LEU A 305 -18.18 34.75 -5.58
C LEU A 305 -18.51 36.02 -6.36
N ALA A 306 -19.81 36.39 -6.46
CA ALA A 306 -20.26 37.61 -7.11
C ALA A 306 -21.44 38.24 -6.34
N ASP A 307 -21.48 39.55 -6.29
CA ASP A 307 -22.54 40.31 -5.56
C ASP A 307 -23.89 40.33 -6.29
N THR A 308 -23.88 40.11 -7.61
CA THR A 308 -25.06 40.12 -8.46
C THR A 308 -25.25 38.77 -9.15
N ALA A 309 -26.51 38.45 -9.48
CA ALA A 309 -26.85 37.29 -10.26
C ALA A 309 -26.24 37.36 -11.69
N GLU A 310 -25.64 36.28 -12.13
CA GLU A 310 -25.01 36.11 -13.45
C GLU A 310 -25.56 34.86 -14.13
N THR A 311 -25.49 34.82 -15.46
CA THR A 311 -25.82 33.58 -16.21
C THR A 311 -24.55 32.75 -16.35
N ILE A 312 -24.57 31.55 -15.77
CA ILE A 312 -23.41 30.65 -15.63
C ILE A 312 -23.77 29.32 -16.26
N THR A 313 -22.83 28.76 -17.01
CA THR A 313 -22.92 27.38 -17.49
C THR A 313 -22.60 26.45 -16.30
N CYS A 314 -23.48 25.50 -16.01
CA CYS A 314 -23.33 24.51 -14.95
C CYS A 314 -23.88 23.14 -15.36
N ALA A 315 -23.62 22.11 -14.59
CA ALA A 315 -24.40 20.89 -14.66
C ALA A 315 -25.84 21.17 -14.25
N ALA A 316 -26.79 20.65 -14.99
CA ALA A 316 -28.21 20.83 -14.70
C ALA A 316 -28.56 20.36 -13.29
N PRO A 317 -29.48 21.02 -12.55
CA PRO A 317 -29.84 20.64 -11.20
C PRO A 317 -30.23 19.17 -11.03
N GLU A 318 -30.91 18.57 -12.02
CA GLU A 318 -31.25 17.15 -12.00
C GLU A 318 -30.00 16.27 -12.12
N ALA A 319 -29.01 16.68 -12.91
CA ALA A 319 -27.74 15.97 -13.04
C ALA A 319 -26.93 16.10 -11.75
N THR A 320 -26.89 17.31 -11.15
CA THR A 320 -26.25 17.56 -9.85
C THR A 320 -26.90 16.71 -8.76
N LYS A 321 -28.26 16.69 -8.67
CA LYS A 321 -28.96 15.87 -7.69
C LYS A 321 -28.69 14.38 -7.86
N ARG A 322 -28.59 13.90 -9.10
CA ARG A 322 -28.28 12.48 -9.38
C ARG A 322 -26.89 12.07 -8.89
N VAL A 323 -25.85 12.87 -9.16
CA VAL A 323 -24.48 12.57 -8.68
C VAL A 323 -24.37 12.79 -7.16
N ALA A 324 -25.11 13.75 -6.60
CA ALA A 324 -25.20 13.92 -5.14
C ALA A 324 -25.83 12.69 -4.46
N ALA A 325 -26.87 12.10 -5.08
CA ALA A 325 -27.49 10.85 -4.60
C ALA A 325 -26.49 9.69 -4.64
N PHE A 326 -25.69 9.56 -5.70
CA PHE A 326 -24.62 8.57 -5.77
C PHE A 326 -23.61 8.76 -4.63
N LEU A 327 -23.05 9.96 -4.46
CA LEU A 327 -22.07 10.25 -3.42
C LEU A 327 -22.62 10.03 -2.01
N GLN A 328 -23.91 10.34 -1.78
CA GLN A 328 -24.58 10.13 -0.50
C GLN A 328 -24.85 8.66 -0.21
N ALA A 329 -25.19 7.86 -1.23
CA ALA A 329 -25.56 6.47 -1.06
C ALA A 329 -24.36 5.51 -1.07
N THR A 330 -23.25 5.93 -1.65
CA THR A 330 -22.05 5.10 -1.72
C THR A 330 -21.43 4.93 -0.35
N PRO A 331 -21.13 3.67 0.08
CA PRO A 331 -20.42 3.43 1.31
C PRO A 331 -19.01 4.05 1.27
N ASN A 332 -18.47 4.39 2.44
CA ASN A 332 -17.08 4.82 2.62
C ASN A 332 -16.56 4.38 3.98
N GLY A 333 -15.25 4.22 4.12
CA GLY A 333 -14.62 3.80 5.37
C GLY A 333 -14.65 2.29 5.57
N VAL A 334 -14.62 1.86 6.83
CA VAL A 334 -14.62 0.44 7.23
C VAL A 334 -15.96 -0.20 6.88
N GLN A 335 -15.91 -1.33 6.18
CA GLN A 335 -17.10 -2.13 5.81
C GLN A 335 -17.19 -3.41 6.61
N ALA A 336 -16.06 -4.02 6.97
CA ALA A 336 -16.01 -5.18 7.85
C ALA A 336 -14.72 -5.17 8.68
N MET A 337 -14.82 -5.63 9.93
CA MET A 337 -13.69 -5.94 10.79
C MET A 337 -13.41 -7.44 10.73
N SER A 338 -12.14 -7.84 10.90
CA SER A 338 -11.78 -9.25 10.98
C SER A 338 -12.36 -9.90 12.24
N ALA A 339 -12.96 -11.06 12.07
CA ALA A 339 -13.42 -11.88 13.19
C ALA A 339 -12.29 -12.70 13.83
N ASP A 340 -11.25 -12.99 13.05
CA ASP A 340 -10.10 -13.82 13.48
C ASP A 340 -9.01 -12.98 14.16
N MET A 341 -8.90 -11.69 13.82
CA MET A 341 -7.89 -10.77 14.35
C MET A 341 -8.56 -9.50 14.89
N PRO A 342 -8.80 -9.41 16.21
CA PRO A 342 -9.43 -8.23 16.81
C PRO A 342 -8.69 -6.93 16.53
N GLY A 343 -9.41 -5.90 16.10
CA GLY A 343 -8.86 -4.58 15.76
C GLY A 343 -8.39 -4.43 14.31
N LEU A 344 -8.28 -5.52 13.54
CA LEU A 344 -7.92 -5.47 12.14
C LEU A 344 -9.14 -5.13 11.26
N VAL A 345 -8.98 -4.18 10.37
CA VAL A 345 -9.94 -3.94 9.28
C VAL A 345 -9.81 -5.05 8.24
N GLN A 346 -10.92 -5.72 7.91
CA GLN A 346 -10.95 -6.76 6.88
C GLN A 346 -11.29 -6.17 5.51
N THR A 347 -12.29 -5.29 5.44
CA THR A 347 -12.78 -4.72 4.19
C THR A 347 -13.06 -3.23 4.35
N SER A 348 -12.60 -2.41 3.42
CA SER A 348 -12.80 -0.96 3.42
C SER A 348 -12.93 -0.37 2.02
N LEU A 349 -13.43 0.85 1.96
CA LEU A 349 -13.59 1.65 0.75
C LEU A 349 -13.24 3.11 1.07
N ASN A 350 -12.49 3.77 0.23
CA ASN A 350 -12.15 5.19 0.34
C ASN A 350 -12.41 5.94 -0.97
N LEU A 351 -13.23 6.99 -0.93
CA LEU A 351 -13.35 7.95 -2.03
C LEU A 351 -12.15 8.90 -1.98
N GLY A 352 -11.05 8.54 -2.64
CA GLY A 352 -9.78 9.27 -2.59
C GLY A 352 -9.79 10.55 -3.43
N ILE A 353 -10.34 10.50 -4.64
CA ILE A 353 -10.34 11.63 -5.59
C ILE A 353 -11.76 11.90 -6.08
N LEU A 354 -12.14 13.17 -6.06
CA LEU A 354 -13.40 13.66 -6.63
C LEU A 354 -13.11 14.88 -7.51
N LYS A 355 -13.42 14.79 -8.79
CA LYS A 355 -13.28 15.90 -9.74
C LYS A 355 -14.55 16.07 -10.59
N ALA A 356 -14.97 17.30 -10.78
CA ALA A 356 -16.09 17.60 -11.65
C ALA A 356 -15.87 18.88 -12.43
N ASP A 357 -16.37 18.87 -13.64
CA ASP A 357 -16.67 20.05 -14.45
C ASP A 357 -18.16 20.03 -14.83
N VAL A 358 -18.60 20.92 -15.71
CA VAL A 358 -20.02 21.03 -16.10
C VAL A 358 -20.54 19.85 -16.95
N GLU A 359 -19.64 19.00 -17.46
CA GLU A 359 -19.97 17.89 -18.38
C GLU A 359 -19.77 16.52 -17.74
N VAL A 360 -18.88 16.40 -16.73
CA VAL A 360 -18.56 15.11 -16.13
C VAL A 360 -18.15 15.23 -14.68
N LEU A 361 -18.63 14.30 -13.85
CA LEU A 361 -18.07 14.06 -12.52
C LEU A 361 -17.29 12.74 -12.56
N ARG A 362 -16.08 12.74 -11.96
CA ARG A 362 -15.23 11.56 -11.75
C ARG A 362 -15.05 11.34 -10.26
N ALA A 363 -15.19 10.09 -9.83
CA ALA A 363 -15.00 9.67 -8.46
C ALA A 363 -14.13 8.42 -8.46
N GLU A 364 -12.96 8.48 -7.79
CA GLU A 364 -11.98 7.40 -7.76
C GLU A 364 -11.95 6.79 -6.36
N TYR A 365 -12.22 5.50 -6.30
CA TYR A 365 -12.29 4.73 -5.07
C TYR A 365 -11.14 3.74 -4.97
N SER A 366 -10.54 3.67 -3.78
CA SER A 366 -9.64 2.58 -3.37
C SER A 366 -10.43 1.58 -2.53
N VAL A 367 -10.55 0.35 -3.03
CA VAL A 367 -11.20 -0.77 -2.35
C VAL A 367 -10.13 -1.69 -1.80
N ARG A 368 -10.27 -2.16 -0.55
CA ARG A 368 -9.34 -3.08 0.09
C ARG A 368 -10.08 -4.19 0.83
N SER A 369 -9.59 -5.42 0.72
CA SER A 369 -10.05 -6.54 1.55
C SER A 369 -9.01 -7.66 1.60
N SER A 370 -8.86 -8.30 2.76
CA SER A 370 -8.09 -9.55 2.89
C SER A 370 -8.90 -10.78 2.46
N VAL A 371 -10.18 -10.61 2.12
CA VAL A 371 -11.09 -11.65 1.65
C VAL A 371 -11.57 -11.30 0.24
N GLU A 372 -11.12 -12.05 -0.75
CA GLU A 372 -11.34 -11.76 -2.17
C GLU A 372 -12.82 -11.57 -2.52
N SER A 373 -13.68 -12.50 -2.08
CA SER A 373 -15.13 -12.43 -2.35
C SER A 373 -15.81 -11.20 -1.71
N GLU A 374 -15.27 -10.64 -0.65
CA GLU A 374 -15.78 -9.40 -0.06
C GLU A 374 -15.32 -8.17 -0.85
N LYS A 375 -14.07 -8.19 -1.36
CA LYS A 375 -13.58 -7.18 -2.30
C LYS A 375 -14.48 -7.12 -3.53
N ASP A 376 -14.71 -8.26 -4.16
CA ASP A 376 -15.58 -8.38 -5.34
C ASP A 376 -17.00 -7.90 -5.06
N ASN A 377 -17.58 -8.30 -3.93
CA ASN A 377 -18.92 -7.87 -3.54
C ASN A 377 -18.99 -6.35 -3.30
N LEU A 378 -17.95 -5.74 -2.74
CA LEU A 378 -17.92 -4.29 -2.54
C LEU A 378 -17.80 -3.54 -3.86
N ILE A 379 -16.99 -4.04 -4.79
CA ILE A 379 -16.91 -3.54 -6.17
C ILE A 379 -18.27 -3.68 -6.85
N ALA A 380 -18.94 -4.83 -6.72
CA ALA A 380 -20.25 -5.06 -7.30
C ALA A 380 -21.34 -4.12 -6.73
N LYS A 381 -21.30 -3.82 -5.43
CA LYS A 381 -22.20 -2.82 -4.82
C LYS A 381 -21.97 -1.43 -5.39
N LEU A 382 -20.71 -1.04 -5.56
CA LEU A 382 -20.34 0.25 -6.12
C LEU A 382 -20.78 0.34 -7.59
N SER A 383 -20.51 -0.67 -8.41
CA SER A 383 -20.92 -0.71 -9.81
C SER A 383 -22.43 -0.65 -9.98
N ALA A 384 -23.20 -1.35 -9.15
CA ALA A 384 -24.66 -1.29 -9.17
C ALA A 384 -25.18 0.13 -8.88
N LEU A 385 -24.58 0.87 -7.93
CA LEU A 385 -24.93 2.25 -7.65
C LEU A 385 -24.58 3.17 -8.83
N VAL A 386 -23.42 2.96 -9.47
CA VAL A 386 -23.00 3.69 -10.66
C VAL A 386 -24.01 3.52 -11.80
N GLU A 387 -24.40 2.28 -12.10
CA GLU A 387 -25.39 1.97 -13.13
C GLU A 387 -26.75 2.60 -12.83
N LEU A 388 -27.25 2.44 -11.59
CA LEU A 388 -28.53 3.02 -11.14
C LEU A 388 -28.55 4.55 -11.27
N THR A 389 -27.42 5.20 -11.12
CA THR A 389 -27.27 6.65 -11.19
C THR A 389 -26.79 7.12 -12.57
N GLY A 390 -26.72 6.22 -13.55
CA GLY A 390 -26.44 6.54 -14.98
C GLY A 390 -25.00 6.96 -15.23
N GLY A 391 -24.06 6.37 -14.53
CA GLY A 391 -22.63 6.46 -14.74
C GLY A 391 -22.05 5.24 -15.45
N ASP A 392 -20.75 5.29 -15.68
CA ASP A 392 -19.91 4.16 -16.09
C ASP A 392 -18.71 4.04 -15.12
N TYR A 393 -18.04 2.87 -15.12
CA TYR A 393 -16.90 2.64 -14.26
C TYR A 393 -15.85 1.74 -14.93
N VAL A 394 -14.60 1.84 -14.46
CA VAL A 394 -13.51 0.94 -14.83
C VAL A 394 -12.80 0.50 -13.56
N VAL A 395 -12.54 -0.80 -13.42
CA VAL A 395 -11.71 -1.36 -12.36
C VAL A 395 -10.28 -1.51 -12.87
N THR A 396 -9.32 -1.03 -12.10
CA THR A 396 -7.88 -1.09 -12.43
C THR A 396 -7.06 -1.45 -11.20
N GLY A 397 -5.83 -1.91 -11.39
CA GLY A 397 -4.90 -2.21 -10.30
C GLY A 397 -5.46 -3.25 -9.32
N ASP A 398 -6.21 -4.23 -9.83
CA ASP A 398 -6.75 -5.31 -9.02
C ASP A 398 -5.65 -6.30 -8.64
N TYR A 399 -5.54 -6.59 -7.34
CA TYR A 399 -4.64 -7.60 -6.79
C TYR A 399 -5.28 -8.33 -5.60
N PRO A 400 -4.99 -9.64 -5.43
CA PRO A 400 -5.58 -10.46 -4.38
C PRO A 400 -5.00 -10.12 -3.00
N GLY A 401 -5.79 -10.36 -1.95
CA GLY A 401 -5.34 -10.34 -0.57
C GLY A 401 -4.67 -11.65 -0.16
N TRP A 402 -3.89 -11.55 0.90
CA TRP A 402 -3.37 -12.71 1.62
C TRP A 402 -4.24 -12.95 2.85
N LYS A 403 -5.12 -13.95 2.73
CA LYS A 403 -6.07 -14.29 3.80
C LYS A 403 -5.36 -14.94 4.99
N TYR A 404 -5.73 -14.52 6.21
CA TYR A 404 -5.26 -15.16 7.44
C TYR A 404 -5.54 -16.67 7.46
N ARG A 405 -4.50 -17.47 7.72
CA ARG A 405 -4.59 -18.92 7.86
C ARG A 405 -4.68 -19.27 9.34
N VAL A 406 -5.84 -19.77 9.80
CA VAL A 406 -6.07 -20.09 11.22
C VAL A 406 -5.07 -21.13 11.74
N HIS A 407 -4.85 -22.21 10.99
CA HIS A 407 -3.89 -23.27 11.31
C HIS A 407 -2.68 -23.19 10.36
N SER A 408 -1.58 -22.67 10.86
CA SER A 408 -0.33 -22.50 10.12
C SER A 408 0.80 -23.21 10.86
N PRO A 409 1.20 -24.41 10.43
CA PRO A 409 2.35 -25.11 11.03
C PRO A 409 3.64 -24.29 10.97
N LEU A 410 3.86 -23.55 9.90
CA LEU A 410 5.02 -22.67 9.77
C LEU A 410 5.01 -21.60 10.88
N ARG A 411 3.91 -20.85 11.01
CA ARG A 411 3.77 -19.81 12.04
C ARG A 411 3.90 -20.38 13.45
N GLU A 412 3.25 -21.52 13.73
CA GLU A 412 3.31 -22.16 15.04
C GLU A 412 4.76 -22.54 15.40
N LYS A 413 5.51 -23.13 14.45
CA LYS A 413 6.95 -23.41 14.60
C LYS A 413 7.75 -22.12 14.83
N MET A 414 7.52 -21.11 14.01
CA MET A 414 8.24 -19.84 14.10
C MET A 414 8.00 -19.13 15.43
N VAL A 415 6.75 -19.01 15.89
CA VAL A 415 6.40 -18.40 17.20
C VAL A 415 7.09 -19.13 18.34
N LYS A 416 7.05 -20.46 18.35
CA LYS A 416 7.70 -21.27 19.38
C LYS A 416 9.21 -21.03 19.42
N LEU A 417 9.89 -21.06 18.28
CA LEU A 417 11.33 -20.86 18.20
C LEU A 417 11.74 -19.45 18.60
N TYR A 418 10.94 -18.44 18.24
CA TYR A 418 11.18 -17.05 18.65
C TYR A 418 11.11 -16.91 20.18
N ALA A 419 10.08 -17.49 20.80
CA ALA A 419 9.94 -17.49 22.24
C ALA A 419 11.09 -18.25 22.96
N GLU A 420 11.55 -19.36 22.39
CA GLU A 420 12.72 -20.11 22.92
C GLU A 420 14.02 -19.29 22.85
N MET A 421 14.23 -18.50 21.77
CA MET A 421 15.45 -17.73 21.57
C MET A 421 15.48 -16.42 22.37
N TYR A 422 14.34 -15.72 22.43
CA TYR A 422 14.30 -14.35 22.96
C TYR A 422 13.51 -14.20 24.26
N GLY A 423 12.86 -15.27 24.74
CA GLY A 423 12.12 -15.29 26.03
C GLY A 423 10.76 -14.55 25.97
N THR A 424 10.34 -14.11 24.80
CA THR A 424 9.04 -13.45 24.54
C THR A 424 8.45 -13.98 23.25
N GLU A 425 7.12 -14.09 23.16
CA GLU A 425 6.48 -14.41 21.91
C GLU A 425 6.52 -13.22 20.95
N PRO A 426 6.64 -13.45 19.63
CA PRO A 426 6.49 -12.39 18.64
C PRO A 426 5.03 -11.96 18.58
N LYS A 427 4.78 -10.76 18.12
CA LYS A 427 3.42 -10.33 17.79
C LYS A 427 3.01 -10.93 16.44
N VAL A 428 1.83 -11.52 16.40
CA VAL A 428 1.23 -11.99 15.16
C VAL A 428 0.20 -10.95 14.72
N GLU A 429 0.51 -10.27 13.62
CA GLU A 429 -0.27 -9.14 13.13
C GLU A 429 -0.67 -9.35 11.66
N ALA A 430 -1.47 -8.44 11.16
CA ALA A 430 -1.84 -8.32 9.76
C ALA A 430 -1.96 -6.85 9.39
N ILE A 431 -1.72 -6.53 8.12
CA ILE A 431 -1.82 -5.16 7.64
C ILE A 431 -2.98 -4.99 6.68
N HIS A 432 -3.60 -3.82 6.72
CA HIS A 432 -4.65 -3.45 5.77
C HIS A 432 -4.07 -2.68 4.56
N ALA A 433 -2.94 -3.19 4.05
CA ALA A 433 -2.21 -2.73 2.86
C ALA A 433 -1.84 -3.94 2.00
N GLY A 434 -1.28 -3.73 0.80
CA GLY A 434 -0.83 -4.82 -0.07
C GLY A 434 0.54 -5.33 0.35
N LEU A 435 0.79 -6.61 0.10
CA LEU A 435 2.09 -7.28 0.10
C LEU A 435 2.10 -8.30 -1.03
N GLU A 436 3.27 -8.60 -1.58
CA GLU A 436 3.43 -9.63 -2.61
C GLU A 436 2.96 -11.03 -2.18
N CYS A 437 2.91 -11.28 -0.86
CA CYS A 437 2.34 -12.50 -0.27
C CYS A 437 0.92 -12.81 -0.78
N GLY A 438 0.11 -11.80 -1.09
CA GLY A 438 -1.23 -11.97 -1.69
C GLY A 438 -1.16 -12.53 -3.11
N LEU A 439 -0.33 -11.92 -3.95
CA LEU A 439 -0.13 -12.34 -5.35
C LEU A 439 0.50 -13.73 -5.43
N LEU A 440 1.57 -13.97 -4.69
CA LEU A 440 2.27 -15.26 -4.68
C LEU A 440 1.38 -16.37 -4.09
N GLY A 441 0.63 -16.05 -3.02
CA GLY A 441 -0.34 -16.97 -2.42
C GLY A 441 -1.51 -17.33 -3.33
N SER A 442 -1.85 -16.48 -4.30
CA SER A 442 -2.86 -16.82 -5.31
C SER A 442 -2.36 -17.81 -6.36
N LYS A 443 -1.02 -17.94 -6.53
CA LYS A 443 -0.36 -18.79 -7.51
C LYS A 443 0.10 -20.12 -6.93
N ILE A 444 0.39 -20.18 -5.64
CA ILE A 444 0.84 -21.40 -4.94
C ILE A 444 -0.31 -21.94 -4.09
N THR A 445 -0.86 -23.06 -4.49
CA THR A 445 -1.98 -23.69 -3.76
C THR A 445 -1.56 -24.05 -2.33
N ASP A 446 -2.43 -23.76 -1.35
CA ASP A 446 -2.23 -24.05 0.08
C ASP A 446 -0.94 -23.45 0.68
N LEU A 447 -0.45 -22.35 0.15
CA LEU A 447 0.71 -21.66 0.69
C LEU A 447 0.53 -21.30 2.17
N ASP A 448 1.46 -21.76 3.00
CA ASP A 448 1.64 -21.37 4.39
C ASP A 448 2.74 -20.31 4.46
N CYS A 449 2.37 -19.06 4.74
CA CYS A 449 3.25 -17.92 4.64
C CYS A 449 3.30 -17.12 5.94
N VAL A 450 4.49 -16.62 6.26
CA VAL A 450 4.75 -15.64 7.32
C VAL A 450 5.72 -14.60 6.77
N SER A 451 5.42 -13.30 6.98
CA SER A 451 6.35 -12.22 6.69
C SER A 451 7.03 -11.76 7.97
N MET A 452 8.33 -11.50 7.90
CA MET A 452 9.15 -11.00 8.98
C MET A 452 10.33 -10.19 8.44
N GLY A 453 10.94 -9.35 9.26
CA GLY A 453 12.13 -8.58 8.86
C GLY A 453 12.81 -7.91 10.04
N PRO A 454 13.93 -7.23 9.80
CA PRO A 454 14.64 -6.44 10.81
C PRO A 454 13.98 -5.06 10.98
N ASP A 455 14.37 -4.37 12.06
CA ASP A 455 13.95 -2.99 12.27
C ASP A 455 14.53 -2.07 11.20
N MET A 456 13.65 -1.44 10.45
CA MET A 456 13.91 -0.34 9.53
C MET A 456 13.11 0.89 9.93
N LYS A 457 13.58 2.07 9.61
CA LYS A 457 12.87 3.32 9.91
C LYS A 457 12.91 4.24 8.72
N ASP A 458 11.86 5.07 8.62
CA ASP A 458 11.76 6.12 7.61
C ASP A 458 11.98 5.62 6.18
N ILE A 459 11.56 4.36 5.90
CA ILE A 459 11.63 3.77 4.56
C ILE A 459 10.99 4.72 3.52
N HIS A 460 11.38 4.61 2.26
CA HIS A 460 10.91 5.46 1.17
C HIS A 460 11.25 6.96 1.33
N THR A 461 12.19 7.27 2.21
CA THR A 461 12.69 8.64 2.42
C THR A 461 14.22 8.70 2.42
N THR A 462 14.77 9.90 2.40
CA THR A 462 16.23 10.13 2.51
C THR A 462 16.79 9.93 3.92
N GLU A 463 15.92 9.66 4.91
CA GLU A 463 16.27 9.40 6.30
C GLU A 463 16.20 7.89 6.64
N GLU A 464 16.01 7.05 5.62
CA GLU A 464 15.92 5.60 5.77
C GLU A 464 17.12 5.00 6.48
N THR A 465 16.85 4.13 7.47
CA THR A 465 17.88 3.44 8.23
C THR A 465 17.54 1.98 8.48
N LEU A 466 18.58 1.13 8.50
CA LEU A 466 18.52 -0.30 8.82
C LEU A 466 19.29 -0.56 10.14
N SER A 467 18.65 -1.19 11.12
CA SER A 467 19.28 -1.55 12.39
C SER A 467 20.25 -2.71 12.25
N ILE A 468 21.51 -2.49 12.63
CA ILE A 468 22.59 -3.50 12.59
C ILE A 468 22.30 -4.64 13.56
N SER A 469 21.92 -4.31 14.80
CA SER A 469 21.67 -5.31 15.84
C SER A 469 20.42 -6.15 15.55
N SER A 470 19.36 -5.53 14.98
CA SER A 470 18.16 -6.23 14.56
C SER A 470 18.44 -7.15 13.36
N THR A 471 19.16 -6.66 12.34
CA THR A 471 19.60 -7.48 11.20
C THR A 471 20.32 -8.76 11.66
N LYS A 472 21.18 -8.64 12.68
CA LYS A 472 21.87 -9.80 13.24
C LYS A 472 20.91 -10.78 13.92
N ARG A 473 19.99 -10.29 14.76
CA ARG A 473 19.03 -11.16 15.47
C ARG A 473 18.09 -11.87 14.50
N VAL A 474 17.58 -11.15 13.51
CA VAL A 474 16.70 -11.73 12.46
C VAL A 474 17.44 -12.80 11.65
N TRP A 475 18.71 -12.58 11.31
CA TRP A 475 19.54 -13.60 10.67
C TRP A 475 19.70 -14.86 11.53
N GLU A 476 20.08 -14.70 12.81
CA GLU A 476 20.26 -15.81 13.74
C GLU A 476 18.94 -16.60 13.90
N TYR A 477 17.82 -15.88 13.94
CA TYR A 477 16.50 -16.48 14.00
C TYR A 477 16.13 -17.22 12.71
N LEU A 478 16.33 -16.63 11.53
CA LEU A 478 16.06 -17.27 10.25
C LEU A 478 16.87 -18.58 10.10
N VAL A 479 18.16 -18.55 10.44
CA VAL A 479 19.01 -19.75 10.45
C VAL A 479 18.43 -20.80 11.40
N ARG A 480 18.02 -20.40 12.62
CA ARG A 480 17.42 -21.32 13.61
C ARG A 480 16.13 -21.97 13.09
N VAL A 481 15.29 -21.22 12.38
CA VAL A 481 14.05 -21.76 11.75
C VAL A 481 14.39 -22.82 10.72
N LEU A 482 15.40 -22.57 9.87
CA LEU A 482 15.81 -23.49 8.80
C LEU A 482 16.48 -24.75 9.34
N GLU A 483 17.31 -24.62 10.39
CA GLU A 483 18.02 -25.75 11.02
C GLU A 483 17.12 -26.62 11.91
N THR A 484 16.00 -26.12 12.35
CA THR A 484 15.05 -26.88 13.18
C THR A 484 14.15 -27.73 12.28
N LYS A 485 14.22 -29.06 12.46
CA LYS A 485 13.31 -29.99 11.78
C LYS A 485 11.89 -29.92 12.35
N ASP A 486 10.91 -30.34 11.53
CA ASP A 486 9.51 -30.46 11.97
C ASP A 486 9.28 -31.56 12.99
#